data_690dbe673c7b9efe6e0eaa2db9225e80
#
_entry.id   690dbe673c7b9efe6e0eaa2db9225e80
#
_cell.length_a   1.000
_cell.length_b   1.000
_cell.length_c   1.000
_cell.angle_alpha   90.00
_cell.angle_beta   90.00
_cell.angle_gamma   90.00
#
_symmetry.space_group_name_H-M   'P 1'
#
loop_
_entity.id
_entity.type
_entity.pdbx_description
1 polymer ?
#
loop_
_entity_poly.entity_id
_entity_poly.type
_entity_poly.pdbx_seq_one_letter_code
_entity_poly.pdbx_strand_id
1 'polypeptide(L)'
;MSSLMHSHLSVFTRTSLDEDLQKQGDLIGISESQWRRAKIDLFAKAGESTLPFQLILEATVLSPNATVALDDISLSRECEISYKRLPSSSVQSKAGFVTHEDAGCMSSSKVCDFTPDCPDGADEASCGHFMFILKKSNSLSQLAKLQSPTFSQTGTGCTLSFWFYNCGLSVGAAELQLHMEEASESTVLWRVLYNQGDQWSQATVQLGRLAQPFHLSLHKVSLGIYDGVSAIDDVRFENCLLPPAVESCEGPDRFWCLHTKACIEKLQLCDLVDDCGDHTDEADCVPELQCNFENGICNWEQDTEDDFDWTRNQGSTSTLNTGPMKDNTLGTAKGHYLYIESSEPQVFQHRAALLSPVLNATDAEGCTFRFFYHMFGKHIYRLAVYQRTWNNTRGQLLWHLFGDQGNRWIRKHLNISSRRPFRV
;
A
#
# COMPACT_ATOMS: atom_id res chain seq x y z
N MET A 1 -11.21 8.70 35.27
CA MET A 1 -12.27 9.34 34.48
C MET A 1 -11.95 9.09 33.02
N SER A 2 -12.54 8.08 32.41
CA SER A 2 -12.39 7.78 30.99
C SER A 2 -13.28 8.75 30.22
N SER A 3 -12.67 9.63 29.46
CA SER A 3 -13.37 10.44 28.46
C SER A 3 -13.99 9.49 27.45
N LEU A 4 -15.30 9.35 27.47
CA LEU A 4 -16.07 8.66 26.44
C LEU A 4 -15.86 9.45 25.13
N MET A 5 -15.13 8.85 24.20
CA MET A 5 -14.98 9.40 22.83
C MET A 5 -16.33 9.22 22.12
N HIS A 6 -17.00 10.31 21.85
CA HIS A 6 -18.27 10.31 21.13
C HIS A 6 -18.05 10.65 19.65
N SER A 7 -18.72 9.90 18.75
CA SER A 7 -18.84 10.31 17.36
C SER A 7 -19.57 11.64 17.26
N HIS A 8 -19.22 12.49 16.31
CA HIS A 8 -19.89 13.76 16.11
C HIS A 8 -20.14 14.05 14.64
N LEU A 9 -21.14 14.87 14.41
CA LEU A 9 -21.51 15.40 13.10
C LEU A 9 -21.32 16.91 13.15
N SER A 10 -20.44 17.43 12.33
CA SER A 10 -20.16 18.85 12.18
C SER A 10 -20.84 19.37 10.90
N VAL A 11 -21.35 20.59 10.99
CA VAL A 11 -21.98 21.27 9.87
C VAL A 11 -21.15 22.50 9.53
N PHE A 12 -20.74 22.61 8.28
CA PHE A 12 -19.90 23.68 7.77
C PHE A 12 -20.58 24.35 6.56
N THR A 13 -20.17 25.59 6.30
CA THR A 13 -20.47 26.32 5.08
C THR A 13 -19.18 26.84 4.45
N ARG A 14 -19.20 27.05 3.13
CA ARG A 14 -18.17 27.80 2.40
C ARG A 14 -18.80 28.62 1.27
N THR A 15 -18.22 29.75 0.96
CA THR A 15 -18.67 30.66 -0.12
C THR A 15 -17.75 30.65 -1.34
N SER A 16 -16.55 30.08 -1.19
CA SER A 16 -15.60 29.80 -2.26
C SER A 16 -15.01 28.40 -2.11
N LEU A 17 -14.56 27.80 -3.22
CA LEU A 17 -13.92 26.47 -3.18
C LEU A 17 -12.55 26.48 -2.50
N ASP A 18 -11.91 27.67 -2.45
CA ASP A 18 -10.56 27.86 -1.89
C ASP A 18 -10.57 28.43 -0.48
N GLU A 19 -11.73 28.71 0.09
CA GLU A 19 -11.87 29.20 1.46
C GLU A 19 -11.95 28.06 2.47
N ASP A 20 -11.44 28.32 3.67
CA ASP A 20 -11.57 27.45 4.82
C ASP A 20 -13.04 27.22 5.18
N LEU A 21 -13.37 26.01 5.59
CA LEU A 21 -14.70 25.64 6.02
C LEU A 21 -15.10 26.42 7.28
N GLN A 22 -16.22 27.13 7.22
CA GLN A 22 -16.77 27.85 8.36
C GLN A 22 -17.75 26.96 9.11
N LYS A 23 -17.42 26.60 10.35
CA LYS A 23 -18.24 25.75 11.19
C LYS A 23 -19.51 26.48 11.63
N GLN A 24 -20.68 25.93 11.33
CA GLN A 24 -21.99 26.45 11.69
C GLN A 24 -22.57 25.75 12.94
N GLY A 25 -22.20 24.51 13.16
CA GLY A 25 -22.66 23.74 14.31
C GLY A 25 -21.97 22.42 14.48
N ASP A 26 -22.13 21.85 15.66
CA ASP A 26 -21.58 20.56 16.03
C ASP A 26 -22.63 19.76 16.81
N LEU A 27 -22.92 18.57 16.34
CA LEU A 27 -23.84 17.64 16.99
C LEU A 27 -23.03 16.49 17.59
N ILE A 28 -22.87 16.52 18.91
CA ILE A 28 -22.14 15.48 19.63
C ILE A 28 -23.08 14.30 19.83
N GLY A 29 -22.67 13.13 19.31
CA GLY A 29 -23.43 11.90 19.48
C GLY A 29 -23.43 11.44 20.93
N ILE A 30 -24.61 11.39 21.53
CA ILE A 30 -24.83 10.65 22.77
C ILE A 30 -25.19 9.22 22.36
N SER A 31 -24.57 8.24 23.00
CA SER A 31 -24.77 6.80 22.74
C SER A 31 -26.20 6.34 23.02
N GLU A 32 -27.14 6.70 22.18
CA GLU A 32 -28.52 6.24 22.23
C GLU A 32 -28.95 5.77 20.83
N SER A 33 -29.66 4.66 20.76
CA SER A 33 -30.19 4.06 19.52
C SER A 33 -31.47 4.75 19.00
N GLN A 34 -31.61 6.05 19.18
CA GLN A 34 -32.81 6.80 18.79
C GLN A 34 -32.49 7.91 17.79
N TRP A 35 -33.37 8.08 16.80
CA TRP A 35 -33.36 9.22 15.92
C TRP A 35 -33.62 10.53 16.68
N ARG A 36 -32.78 11.54 16.42
CA ARG A 36 -32.96 12.86 17.02
C ARG A 36 -33.09 13.91 15.93
N ARG A 37 -34.01 14.82 16.12
CA ARG A 37 -34.14 16.00 15.28
C ARG A 37 -33.16 17.08 15.74
N ALA A 38 -32.32 17.54 14.82
CA ALA A 38 -31.44 18.67 15.04
C ALA A 38 -31.87 19.85 14.16
N LYS A 39 -31.69 21.07 14.66
CA LYS A 39 -31.87 22.30 13.90
C LYS A 39 -30.57 23.11 14.05
N ILE A 40 -30.03 23.54 12.94
CA ILE A 40 -28.87 24.42 12.88
C ILE A 40 -29.26 25.68 12.11
N ASP A 41 -29.08 26.82 12.74
CA ASP A 41 -29.35 28.11 12.10
C ASP A 41 -28.09 28.50 11.30
N LEU A 42 -28.26 28.68 9.98
CA LEU A 42 -27.21 29.07 9.06
C LEU A 42 -27.21 30.60 8.95
N PHE A 43 -26.17 31.24 9.44
CA PHE A 43 -26.04 32.70 9.40
C PHE A 43 -25.07 33.12 8.31
N ALA A 44 -25.53 33.99 7.41
CA ALA A 44 -24.63 34.83 6.63
C ALA A 44 -24.00 35.87 7.55
N LYS A 45 -22.69 36.10 7.43
CA LYS A 45 -22.04 37.20 8.15
C LYS A 45 -22.73 38.52 7.82
N ALA A 46 -23.04 39.30 8.85
CA ALA A 46 -23.65 40.62 8.68
C ALA A 46 -22.77 41.48 7.76
N GLY A 47 -23.25 41.81 6.58
CA GLY A 47 -22.54 42.63 5.59
C GLY A 47 -22.16 41.93 4.30
N GLU A 48 -22.21 40.59 4.22
CA GLU A 48 -22.02 39.80 2.98
C GLU A 48 -23.36 39.27 2.51
N SER A 49 -24.17 40.16 1.90
CA SER A 49 -25.43 39.74 1.30
C SER A 49 -25.17 39.08 -0.04
N THR A 50 -25.73 37.91 -0.25
CA THR A 50 -26.08 37.28 -1.55
C THR A 50 -25.01 36.42 -2.24
N LEU A 51 -23.92 36.01 -1.60
CA LEU A 51 -23.06 35.01 -2.21
C LEU A 51 -23.66 33.60 -1.98
N PRO A 52 -23.71 32.78 -3.00
CA PRO A 52 -24.11 31.39 -2.83
C PRO A 52 -23.10 30.66 -1.94
N PHE A 53 -23.59 29.76 -1.12
CA PHE A 53 -22.74 28.95 -0.24
C PHE A 53 -23.04 27.47 -0.41
N GLN A 54 -22.07 26.63 -0.11
CA GLN A 54 -22.22 25.18 -0.04
C GLN A 54 -22.33 24.76 1.43
N LEU A 55 -23.31 23.89 1.71
CA LEU A 55 -23.47 23.25 3.01
C LEU A 55 -22.73 21.91 2.97
N ILE A 56 -21.93 21.63 4.01
CA ILE A 56 -21.10 20.43 4.13
C ILE A 56 -21.43 19.80 5.47
N LEU A 57 -21.75 18.52 5.45
CA LEU A 57 -21.99 17.68 6.63
C LEU A 57 -20.81 16.73 6.76
N GLU A 58 -20.06 16.83 7.87
CA GLU A 58 -18.89 16.01 8.15
C GLU A 58 -19.13 15.17 9.39
N ALA A 59 -19.09 13.85 9.25
CA ALA A 59 -19.23 12.92 10.34
C ALA A 59 -17.86 12.36 10.76
N THR A 60 -17.53 12.48 12.05
CA THR A 60 -16.33 11.87 12.63
C THR A 60 -16.73 10.70 13.50
N VAL A 61 -16.24 9.51 13.17
CA VAL A 61 -16.50 8.27 13.90
C VAL A 61 -15.26 7.91 14.72
N LEU A 62 -15.39 7.92 16.04
CA LEU A 62 -14.29 7.75 16.99
C LEU A 62 -14.18 6.32 17.58
N SER A 63 -15.06 5.41 17.15
CA SER A 63 -15.07 4.02 17.59
C SER A 63 -15.40 3.09 16.41
N PRO A 64 -14.74 1.93 16.30
CA PRO A 64 -14.96 0.99 15.20
C PRO A 64 -16.38 0.42 15.11
N ASN A 65 -17.18 0.56 16.17
CA ASN A 65 -18.56 0.09 16.23
C ASN A 65 -19.59 1.23 16.27
N ALA A 66 -19.15 2.48 16.07
CA ALA A 66 -20.04 3.63 16.02
C ALA A 66 -20.49 3.90 14.59
N THR A 67 -21.74 4.32 14.43
CA THR A 67 -22.32 4.74 13.16
C THR A 67 -22.95 6.11 13.29
N VAL A 68 -22.87 6.91 12.25
CA VAL A 68 -23.60 8.17 12.09
C VAL A 68 -24.53 8.00 10.90
N ALA A 69 -25.81 8.24 11.08
CA ALA A 69 -26.81 8.18 10.03
C ALA A 69 -27.56 9.52 9.96
N LEU A 70 -27.99 9.89 8.76
CA LEU A 70 -28.77 11.10 8.50
C LEU A 70 -29.99 10.72 7.69
N ASP A 71 -31.12 11.37 8.00
CA ASP A 71 -32.38 11.23 7.26
C ASP A 71 -33.18 12.54 7.35
N ASP A 72 -34.17 12.70 6.49
CA ASP A 72 -35.13 13.82 6.47
C ASP A 72 -34.46 15.23 6.50
N ILE A 73 -33.40 15.43 5.72
CA ILE A 73 -32.71 16.73 5.64
C ILE A 73 -33.60 17.73 4.91
N SER A 74 -33.90 18.84 5.55
CA SER A 74 -34.71 19.92 4.95
C SER A 74 -34.09 21.29 5.24
N LEU A 75 -34.24 22.19 4.30
CA LEU A 75 -33.90 23.61 4.44
C LEU A 75 -35.16 24.44 4.61
N SER A 76 -35.06 25.55 5.32
CA SER A 76 -36.19 26.47 5.51
C SER A 76 -36.50 27.24 4.21
N ARG A 77 -37.65 27.89 4.16
CA ARG A 77 -38.16 28.61 2.96
C ARG A 77 -37.27 29.77 2.52
N GLU A 78 -36.48 30.29 3.43
CA GLU A 78 -35.54 31.40 3.20
C GLU A 78 -34.29 30.96 2.45
N CYS A 79 -34.09 29.64 2.29
CA CYS A 79 -32.98 29.07 1.51
C CYS A 79 -33.45 28.87 0.06
N GLU A 80 -32.75 29.48 -0.88
CA GLU A 80 -32.95 29.27 -2.29
C GLU A 80 -31.81 28.46 -2.90
N ILE A 81 -32.11 27.55 -3.82
CA ILE A 81 -31.08 26.77 -4.52
C ILE A 81 -30.40 27.69 -5.54
N SER A 82 -29.12 27.88 -5.40
CA SER A 82 -28.31 28.60 -6.37
C SER A 82 -27.76 27.65 -7.43
N TYR A 83 -28.01 27.92 -8.67
CA TYR A 83 -27.39 27.23 -9.80
C TYR A 83 -26.04 27.82 -10.19
N LYS A 84 -25.58 28.86 -9.47
CA LYS A 84 -24.25 29.46 -9.66
C LYS A 84 -23.22 28.64 -8.92
N ARG A 85 -22.10 28.34 -9.56
CA ARG A 85 -20.94 27.68 -8.89
C ARG A 85 -20.30 28.64 -7.90
N LEU A 86 -19.74 28.10 -6.85
CA LEU A 86 -18.90 28.87 -5.93
C LEU A 86 -17.67 29.38 -6.68
N PRO A 87 -17.26 30.62 -6.46
CA PRO A 87 -16.03 31.16 -7.04
C PRO A 87 -14.81 30.37 -6.54
N SER A 88 -13.81 30.23 -7.40
CA SER A 88 -12.48 29.76 -7.05
C SER A 88 -11.49 30.86 -7.39
N SER A 89 -10.58 31.18 -6.49
CA SER A 89 -9.58 32.22 -6.71
C SER A 89 -8.39 31.78 -7.55
N SER A 90 -8.23 30.50 -7.80
CA SER A 90 -7.14 29.96 -8.60
C SER A 90 -7.53 29.79 -10.05
N VAL A 91 -7.15 30.75 -10.89
CA VAL A 91 -7.01 30.58 -12.33
C VAL A 91 -5.77 29.73 -12.61
N GLN A 92 -5.77 28.49 -12.18
CA GLN A 92 -4.91 27.44 -12.74
C GLN A 92 -5.75 26.17 -12.75
N SER A 93 -6.22 25.84 -13.95
CA SER A 93 -6.91 24.60 -14.26
C SER A 93 -6.10 23.40 -13.78
N LYS A 94 -6.45 22.86 -12.62
CA LYS A 94 -6.18 21.44 -12.38
C LYS A 94 -7.06 20.65 -13.33
N ALA A 95 -6.45 19.80 -14.10
CA ALA A 95 -7.09 18.90 -15.05
C ALA A 95 -8.37 18.30 -14.46
N GLY A 96 -9.50 18.45 -15.13
CA GLY A 96 -10.74 17.77 -14.80
C GLY A 96 -12.03 18.57 -14.80
N PHE A 97 -12.03 19.88 -15.17
CA PHE A 97 -13.28 20.65 -15.28
C PHE A 97 -13.38 21.38 -16.62
N VAL A 98 -14.33 20.97 -17.41
CA VAL A 98 -14.73 21.74 -18.63
C VAL A 98 -15.75 22.77 -18.23
N THR A 99 -15.41 24.05 -18.34
CA THR A 99 -16.36 25.16 -18.21
C THR A 99 -16.96 25.44 -19.56
N HIS A 100 -18.26 25.18 -19.73
CA HIS A 100 -19.04 25.64 -20.85
C HIS A 100 -19.67 27.00 -20.54
N GLU A 101 -19.75 27.88 -21.55
CA GLU A 101 -20.45 29.18 -21.44
C GLU A 101 -21.97 29.01 -21.25
N ASP A 102 -22.54 27.85 -21.59
CA ASP A 102 -23.94 27.48 -21.34
C ASP A 102 -24.04 26.47 -20.18
N ALA A 103 -23.64 26.90 -19.02
CA ALA A 103 -23.49 26.10 -17.79
C ALA A 103 -24.80 25.48 -17.26
N GLY A 104 -25.39 24.57 -18.00
CA GLY A 104 -26.64 23.94 -17.61
C GLY A 104 -26.56 22.55 -17.02
N CYS A 105 -25.51 21.80 -17.24
CA CYS A 105 -25.58 20.37 -16.91
C CYS A 105 -24.23 19.72 -16.79
N MET A 106 -23.70 19.40 -15.66
CA MET A 106 -23.14 18.05 -15.68
C MET A 106 -22.67 17.61 -14.29
N SER A 107 -23.10 16.44 -13.89
CA SER A 107 -22.46 15.67 -12.87
C SER A 107 -21.00 15.43 -13.29
N SER A 108 -20.03 15.58 -12.38
CA SER A 108 -18.64 15.24 -12.63
C SER A 108 -18.46 13.79 -13.11
N SER A 109 -19.45 12.93 -12.88
CA SER A 109 -19.49 11.54 -13.37
C SER A 109 -19.77 11.41 -14.86
N LYS A 110 -20.15 12.50 -15.54
CA LYS A 110 -20.46 12.55 -16.97
C LYS A 110 -19.39 13.27 -17.79
N VAL A 111 -18.36 13.75 -17.14
CA VAL A 111 -17.19 14.36 -17.81
C VAL A 111 -16.17 13.27 -18.04
N CYS A 112 -15.79 13.05 -19.28
CA CYS A 112 -14.81 12.03 -19.65
C CYS A 112 -15.27 10.59 -19.34
N ASP A 113 -16.55 10.28 -19.59
CA ASP A 113 -17.11 8.93 -19.42
C ASP A 113 -17.28 8.17 -20.75
N PHE A 114 -16.71 8.72 -21.84
CA PHE A 114 -16.79 8.22 -23.22
C PHE A 114 -18.17 8.30 -23.87
N THR A 115 -19.09 9.04 -23.26
CA THR A 115 -20.40 9.29 -23.82
C THR A 115 -20.55 10.79 -24.03
N PRO A 116 -20.72 11.29 -25.24
CA PRO A 116 -20.94 12.72 -25.44
C PRO A 116 -22.33 13.12 -24.90
N ASP A 117 -22.35 13.49 -23.63
CA ASP A 117 -23.55 13.99 -22.94
C ASP A 117 -23.83 15.48 -23.27
N CYS A 118 -22.80 16.21 -23.68
CA CYS A 118 -22.96 17.55 -24.23
C CYS A 118 -23.22 17.51 -25.74
N PRO A 119 -24.13 18.34 -26.28
CA PRO A 119 -24.45 18.38 -27.73
C PRO A 119 -23.24 18.71 -28.63
N ASP A 120 -22.23 19.35 -28.08
CA ASP A 120 -20.97 19.71 -28.75
C ASP A 120 -19.79 18.79 -28.40
N GLY A 121 -20.00 17.77 -27.55
CA GLY A 121 -18.98 16.83 -27.12
C GLY A 121 -17.88 17.46 -26.26
N ALA A 122 -18.12 18.62 -25.67
CA ALA A 122 -17.09 19.32 -24.90
C ALA A 122 -16.74 18.61 -23.58
N ASP A 123 -17.64 17.80 -23.07
CA ASP A 123 -17.44 16.89 -21.94
C ASP A 123 -16.35 15.85 -22.21
N GLU A 124 -16.14 15.51 -23.47
CA GLU A 124 -15.14 14.52 -23.90
C GLU A 124 -13.92 15.18 -24.60
N ALA A 125 -13.93 16.51 -24.80
CA ALA A 125 -12.90 17.19 -25.61
C ALA A 125 -11.60 17.50 -24.88
N SER A 126 -11.63 17.65 -23.54
CA SER A 126 -10.46 18.02 -22.70
C SER A 126 -10.14 16.99 -21.65
N CYS A 127 -10.44 15.74 -21.90
CA CYS A 127 -10.14 14.63 -21.02
C CYS A 127 -8.63 14.36 -20.97
N GLY A 128 -8.10 14.10 -19.80
CA GLY A 128 -6.77 13.54 -19.67
C GLY A 128 -6.68 12.20 -20.40
N HIS A 129 -5.47 11.77 -20.74
CA HIS A 129 -5.28 10.51 -21.44
C HIS A 129 -4.98 9.41 -20.45
N PHE A 130 -5.77 8.35 -20.46
CA PHE A 130 -5.51 7.13 -19.70
C PHE A 130 -5.72 5.89 -20.59
N MET A 131 -5.16 4.77 -20.20
CA MET A 131 -5.32 3.51 -20.92
C MET A 131 -6.47 2.72 -20.33
N PHE A 132 -7.40 2.29 -21.17
CA PHE A 132 -8.53 1.45 -20.74
C PHE A 132 -8.75 0.30 -21.72
N ILE A 133 -9.52 -0.69 -21.27
CA ILE A 133 -9.78 -1.89 -22.05
C ILE A 133 -11.12 -1.76 -22.76
N LEU A 134 -11.06 -1.70 -24.08
CA LEU A 134 -12.23 -1.76 -24.94
C LEU A 134 -12.67 -3.21 -25.15
N LYS A 135 -13.94 -3.48 -24.93
CA LYS A 135 -14.57 -4.75 -25.34
C LYS A 135 -14.64 -4.86 -26.84
N LYS A 136 -14.05 -5.92 -27.40
CA LYS A 136 -14.36 -6.32 -28.78
C LYS A 136 -15.73 -7.02 -28.81
N SER A 137 -16.66 -6.54 -29.65
CA SER A 137 -17.92 -7.24 -29.88
C SER A 137 -17.66 -8.67 -30.40
N ASN A 138 -18.35 -9.65 -29.84
CA ASN A 138 -18.36 -11.07 -30.22
C ASN A 138 -17.25 -12.00 -29.67
N SER A 139 -16.58 -11.67 -28.57
CA SER A 139 -15.61 -12.61 -27.99
C SER A 139 -15.96 -12.94 -26.53
N LEU A 140 -16.07 -14.24 -26.26
CA LEU A 140 -16.52 -14.86 -25.00
C LEU A 140 -15.41 -14.98 -23.99
N SER A 141 -14.35 -14.59 -23.96
CA SER A 141 -13.29 -14.44 -22.96
C SER A 141 -12.05 -13.80 -23.58
N GLN A 142 -11.64 -12.69 -23.09
CA GLN A 142 -10.42 -12.06 -23.59
C GLN A 142 -9.48 -11.71 -22.45
N LEU A 143 -8.28 -12.21 -22.59
CA LEU A 143 -7.15 -11.70 -21.88
C LEU A 143 -6.67 -10.43 -22.60
N ALA A 144 -6.84 -9.28 -21.98
CA ALA A 144 -6.16 -8.06 -22.42
C ALA A 144 -4.81 -7.97 -21.71
N LYS A 145 -3.75 -7.71 -22.45
CA LYS A 145 -2.39 -7.61 -21.94
C LYS A 145 -1.76 -6.30 -22.41
N LEU A 146 -1.26 -5.51 -21.46
CA LEU A 146 -0.38 -4.38 -21.69
C LEU A 146 1.02 -4.77 -21.22
N GLN A 147 2.03 -4.65 -22.05
CA GLN A 147 3.40 -5.06 -21.76
C GLN A 147 4.37 -3.89 -21.82
N SER A 148 5.26 -3.80 -20.85
CA SER A 148 6.35 -2.82 -20.83
C SER A 148 7.48 -3.22 -21.82
N PRO A 149 8.37 -2.29 -22.14
CA PRO A 149 9.69 -2.65 -22.66
C PRO A 149 10.45 -3.58 -21.69
N THR A 150 11.51 -4.23 -22.19
CA THR A 150 12.45 -4.98 -21.34
C THR A 150 13.38 -4.01 -20.62
N PHE A 151 13.51 -4.18 -19.32
CA PHE A 151 14.46 -3.50 -18.45
C PHE A 151 15.62 -4.43 -18.12
N SER A 152 16.83 -3.90 -17.99
CA SER A 152 18.02 -4.71 -17.72
C SER A 152 18.11 -5.16 -16.26
N GLN A 153 17.80 -4.29 -15.32
CA GLN A 153 17.88 -4.54 -13.87
C GLN A 153 17.25 -3.39 -13.08
N THR A 154 17.10 -3.58 -11.76
CA THR A 154 16.65 -2.54 -10.83
C THR A 154 17.54 -2.44 -9.60
N GLY A 155 17.54 -1.29 -8.93
CA GLY A 155 18.09 -1.11 -7.59
C GLY A 155 17.17 -1.67 -6.50
N THR A 156 17.70 -1.82 -5.30
CA THR A 156 17.00 -2.44 -4.14
C THR A 156 15.77 -1.68 -3.66
N GLY A 157 15.76 -0.35 -3.87
CA GLY A 157 14.63 0.52 -3.50
C GLY A 157 13.54 0.65 -4.56
N CYS A 158 13.62 -0.11 -5.67
CA CYS A 158 12.72 0.07 -6.81
C CYS A 158 11.26 -0.21 -6.46
N THR A 159 10.42 0.77 -6.72
CA THR A 159 8.97 0.67 -6.62
C THR A 159 8.29 1.12 -7.90
N LEU A 160 7.16 0.51 -8.19
CA LEU A 160 6.25 0.90 -9.26
C LEU A 160 4.95 1.39 -8.63
N SER A 161 4.52 2.59 -8.98
CA SER A 161 3.22 3.12 -8.61
C SER A 161 2.39 3.40 -9.86
N PHE A 162 1.08 3.23 -9.75
CA PHE A 162 0.12 3.55 -10.81
C PHE A 162 -1.27 3.75 -10.22
N TRP A 163 -2.10 4.50 -10.94
CA TRP A 163 -3.52 4.57 -10.65
C TRP A 163 -4.27 3.54 -11.47
N PHE A 164 -5.24 2.90 -10.86
CA PHE A 164 -6.12 1.95 -11.52
C PHE A 164 -7.59 2.23 -11.21
N TYR A 165 -8.42 1.90 -12.18
CA TYR A 165 -9.87 1.97 -12.06
C TYR A 165 -10.43 0.59 -12.43
N ASN A 166 -11.28 0.02 -11.61
CA ASN A 166 -11.87 -1.31 -11.84
C ASN A 166 -13.30 -1.35 -11.32
N CYS A 167 -14.24 -0.88 -12.14
CA CYS A 167 -15.64 -0.71 -11.77
C CYS A 167 -16.58 -1.44 -12.74
N GLY A 168 -17.64 -2.05 -12.19
CA GLY A 168 -18.71 -2.73 -12.92
C GLY A 168 -19.09 -4.08 -12.32
N LEU A 169 -20.27 -4.59 -12.68
CA LEU A 169 -20.82 -5.83 -12.10
C LEU A 169 -20.02 -7.08 -12.46
N SER A 170 -19.39 -7.11 -13.64
CA SER A 170 -18.63 -8.26 -14.14
C SER A 170 -17.21 -7.88 -14.55
N VAL A 171 -16.60 -6.95 -13.79
CA VAL A 171 -15.32 -6.38 -14.16
C VAL A 171 -14.14 -7.35 -14.06
N GLY A 172 -14.25 -8.46 -13.31
CA GLY A 172 -13.20 -9.48 -13.20
C GLY A 172 -11.95 -9.01 -12.45
N ALA A 173 -10.82 -9.65 -12.72
CA ALA A 173 -9.55 -9.40 -12.06
C ALA A 173 -8.58 -8.62 -12.97
N ALA A 174 -7.72 -7.80 -12.35
CA ALA A 174 -6.53 -7.25 -13.01
C ALA A 174 -5.28 -7.66 -12.22
N GLU A 175 -4.21 -8.01 -12.94
CA GLU A 175 -2.96 -8.49 -12.36
C GLU A 175 -1.76 -7.82 -13.01
N LEU A 176 -0.81 -7.39 -12.20
CA LEU A 176 0.52 -7.02 -12.65
C LEU A 176 1.44 -8.23 -12.49
N GLN A 177 2.08 -8.63 -13.56
CA GLN A 177 2.98 -9.79 -13.61
C GLN A 177 4.38 -9.36 -14.02
N LEU A 178 5.38 -9.94 -13.34
CA LEU A 178 6.80 -9.85 -13.66
C LEU A 178 7.20 -11.07 -14.50
N HIS A 179 7.89 -10.83 -15.60
CA HIS A 179 8.47 -11.84 -16.48
C HIS A 179 9.98 -11.64 -16.54
N MET A 180 10.73 -12.59 -15.99
CA MET A 180 12.19 -12.65 -16.14
C MET A 180 12.53 -13.37 -17.44
N GLU A 181 13.54 -12.91 -18.17
CA GLU A 181 13.90 -13.51 -19.49
C GLU A 181 14.27 -14.99 -19.40
N GLU A 182 14.90 -15.40 -18.31
CA GLU A 182 15.34 -16.78 -18.10
C GLU A 182 14.28 -17.66 -17.40
N ALA A 183 13.15 -17.09 -16.97
CA ALA A 183 12.11 -17.80 -16.25
C ALA A 183 10.96 -18.18 -17.18
N SER A 184 10.56 -19.45 -17.16
CA SER A 184 9.39 -19.92 -17.93
C SER A 184 8.04 -19.46 -17.35
N GLU A 185 8.00 -19.03 -16.12
CA GLU A 185 6.81 -18.63 -15.39
C GLU A 185 6.87 -17.18 -14.94
N SER A 186 5.73 -16.52 -14.95
CA SER A 186 5.59 -15.15 -14.44
C SER A 186 5.30 -15.14 -12.93
N THR A 187 5.71 -14.07 -12.29
CA THR A 187 5.41 -13.79 -10.87
C THR A 187 4.34 -12.72 -10.79
N VAL A 188 3.22 -13.00 -10.12
CA VAL A 188 2.20 -11.99 -9.83
C VAL A 188 2.74 -11.06 -8.74
N LEU A 189 2.84 -9.77 -9.05
CA LEU A 189 3.29 -8.74 -8.11
C LEU A 189 2.15 -7.99 -7.44
N TRP A 190 1.03 -7.89 -8.12
CA TRP A 190 -0.15 -7.20 -7.64
C TRP A 190 -1.40 -7.78 -8.31
N ARG A 191 -2.50 -7.80 -7.57
CA ARG A 191 -3.80 -8.26 -8.05
C ARG A 191 -4.91 -7.44 -7.42
N VAL A 192 -5.89 -7.09 -8.22
CA VAL A 192 -7.19 -6.58 -7.77
C VAL A 192 -8.30 -7.49 -8.28
N LEU A 193 -9.26 -7.79 -7.40
CA LEU A 193 -10.38 -8.67 -7.71
C LEU A 193 -11.68 -7.87 -7.69
N TYR A 194 -12.51 -8.06 -8.70
CA TYR A 194 -13.87 -7.55 -8.77
C TYR A 194 -13.99 -6.01 -8.73
N ASN A 195 -15.21 -5.57 -8.49
CA ASN A 195 -15.58 -4.15 -8.45
C ASN A 195 -14.93 -3.44 -7.26
N GLN A 196 -14.21 -2.35 -7.53
CA GLN A 196 -13.58 -1.48 -6.53
C GLN A 196 -14.37 -0.18 -6.31
N GLY A 197 -15.56 -0.05 -6.91
CA GLY A 197 -16.34 1.17 -6.90
C GLY A 197 -15.97 2.13 -8.04
N ASP A 198 -16.75 3.17 -8.16
CA ASP A 198 -16.58 4.24 -9.16
C ASP A 198 -15.52 5.25 -8.68
N GLN A 199 -14.27 4.81 -8.63
CA GLN A 199 -13.15 5.63 -8.18
C GLN A 199 -11.82 5.13 -8.70
N TRP A 200 -10.89 6.05 -8.90
CA TRP A 200 -9.49 5.73 -9.08
C TRP A 200 -8.83 5.36 -7.76
N SER A 201 -8.06 4.31 -7.77
CA SER A 201 -7.29 3.83 -6.62
C SER A 201 -5.81 3.74 -6.98
N GLN A 202 -4.94 4.07 -6.05
CA GLN A 202 -3.50 3.98 -6.26
C GLN A 202 -2.97 2.61 -5.81
N ALA A 203 -2.16 1.98 -6.64
CA ALA A 203 -1.36 0.82 -6.30
C ALA A 203 0.12 1.20 -6.20
N THR A 204 0.81 0.65 -5.22
CA THR A 204 2.27 0.73 -5.08
C THR A 204 2.81 -0.67 -4.93
N VAL A 205 3.75 -1.04 -5.79
CA VAL A 205 4.32 -2.38 -5.89
C VAL A 205 5.82 -2.30 -5.71
N GLN A 206 6.35 -3.00 -4.72
CA GLN A 206 7.79 -3.13 -4.52
C GLN A 206 8.38 -4.11 -5.55
N LEU A 207 9.21 -3.64 -6.46
CA LEU A 207 9.99 -4.48 -7.35
C LEU A 207 11.23 -5.02 -6.62
N GLY A 208 11.92 -4.17 -5.87
CA GLY A 208 13.16 -4.51 -5.20
C GLY A 208 14.30 -4.73 -6.19
N ARG A 209 15.35 -5.44 -5.78
CA ARG A 209 16.49 -5.79 -6.63
C ARG A 209 16.10 -6.89 -7.61
N LEU A 210 16.16 -6.58 -8.90
CA LEU A 210 16.07 -7.53 -10.01
C LEU A 210 17.39 -7.44 -10.79
N ALA A 211 18.19 -8.48 -10.71
CA ALA A 211 19.54 -8.49 -11.29
C ALA A 211 19.56 -8.93 -12.76
N GLN A 212 18.49 -9.52 -13.25
CA GLN A 212 18.36 -10.06 -14.61
C GLN A 212 17.38 -9.23 -15.44
N PRO A 213 17.48 -9.27 -16.78
CA PRO A 213 16.51 -8.61 -17.65
C PRO A 213 15.10 -9.11 -17.44
N PHE A 214 14.15 -8.18 -17.42
CA PHE A 214 12.73 -8.45 -17.16
C PHE A 214 11.82 -7.49 -17.91
N HIS A 215 10.56 -7.88 -18.04
CA HIS A 215 9.49 -6.97 -18.43
C HIS A 215 8.28 -7.17 -17.51
N LEU A 216 7.44 -6.15 -17.47
CA LEU A 216 6.19 -6.16 -16.73
C LEU A 216 5.00 -6.31 -17.68
N SER A 217 3.97 -6.98 -17.26
CA SER A 217 2.72 -7.00 -17.99
C SER A 217 1.52 -6.85 -17.07
N LEU A 218 0.62 -5.96 -17.45
CA LEU A 218 -0.67 -5.82 -16.82
C LEU A 218 -1.68 -6.69 -17.58
N HIS A 219 -2.28 -7.62 -16.87
CA HIS A 219 -3.26 -8.56 -17.40
C HIS A 219 -4.63 -8.21 -16.88
N LYS A 220 -5.61 -8.26 -17.75
CA LYS A 220 -7.01 -8.24 -17.38
C LYS A 220 -7.62 -9.58 -17.67
N VAL A 221 -8.14 -10.22 -16.64
CA VAL A 221 -8.86 -11.49 -16.73
C VAL A 221 -10.35 -11.21 -16.64
N SER A 222 -11.08 -11.53 -17.68
CA SER A 222 -12.52 -11.42 -17.71
C SER A 222 -13.20 -12.68 -17.19
N LEU A 223 -14.30 -12.50 -16.47
CA LEU A 223 -15.13 -13.59 -15.97
C LEU A 223 -16.39 -13.86 -16.82
N GLY A 224 -16.47 -13.34 -18.05
CA GLY A 224 -17.61 -13.61 -18.93
C GLY A 224 -18.21 -12.39 -19.61
N ILE A 225 -19.53 -12.26 -19.63
CA ILE A 225 -20.24 -11.12 -20.25
C ILE A 225 -19.94 -9.87 -19.45
N TYR A 226 -19.34 -8.91 -20.10
CA TYR A 226 -18.84 -7.70 -19.47
C TYR A 226 -19.90 -6.64 -19.21
N ASP A 227 -19.87 -6.16 -18.00
CA ASP A 227 -20.41 -4.87 -17.62
C ASP A 227 -19.40 -4.22 -16.67
N GLY A 228 -18.49 -3.43 -17.21
CA GLY A 228 -17.48 -2.76 -16.40
C GLY A 228 -16.30 -2.23 -17.21
N VAL A 229 -15.58 -1.31 -16.60
CA VAL A 229 -14.39 -0.65 -17.13
C VAL A 229 -13.18 -0.96 -16.28
N SER A 230 -12.06 -1.26 -16.92
CA SER A 230 -10.76 -1.30 -16.28
C SER A 230 -9.83 -0.34 -17.01
N ALA A 231 -9.20 0.54 -16.23
CA ALA A 231 -8.27 1.52 -16.75
C ALA A 231 -7.03 1.65 -15.86
N ILE A 232 -5.97 2.21 -16.42
CA ILE A 232 -4.71 2.49 -15.73
C ILE A 232 -4.18 3.84 -16.17
N ASP A 233 -3.56 4.56 -15.23
CA ASP A 233 -2.94 5.85 -15.46
C ASP A 233 -1.73 6.09 -14.57
N ASP A 234 -0.96 7.15 -14.85
CA ASP A 234 0.15 7.65 -14.03
C ASP A 234 1.16 6.58 -13.59
N VAL A 235 1.60 5.72 -14.52
CA VAL A 235 2.59 4.67 -14.24
C VAL A 235 3.96 5.29 -13.98
N ARG A 236 4.51 5.09 -12.77
CA ARG A 236 5.78 5.68 -12.33
C ARG A 236 6.69 4.66 -11.69
N PHE A 237 7.98 4.73 -12.07
CA PHE A 237 9.05 3.98 -11.41
C PHE A 237 9.83 4.93 -10.50
N GLU A 238 10.05 4.51 -9.25
CA GLU A 238 10.76 5.31 -8.26
C GLU A 238 11.90 4.51 -7.63
N ASN A 239 13.04 5.17 -7.40
CA ASN A 239 14.23 4.60 -6.76
C ASN A 239 14.76 3.32 -7.45
N CYS A 240 14.63 3.21 -8.76
CA CYS A 240 14.96 2.00 -9.51
C CYS A 240 16.41 1.95 -10.01
N LEU A 241 17.15 3.03 -9.92
CA LEU A 241 18.53 3.06 -10.32
C LEU A 241 19.43 2.37 -9.29
N LEU A 242 20.49 1.74 -9.75
CA LEU A 242 21.58 1.32 -8.88
C LEU A 242 22.27 2.56 -8.27
N PRO A 243 22.92 2.41 -7.11
CA PRO A 243 23.71 3.49 -6.53
C PRO A 243 24.75 4.00 -7.54
N PRO A 244 24.93 5.32 -7.68
CA PRO A 244 25.89 5.87 -8.64
C PRO A 244 27.34 5.60 -8.20
N ALA A 245 28.23 5.47 -9.16
CA ALA A 245 29.66 5.44 -8.89
C ALA A 245 30.13 6.76 -8.25
N VAL A 246 31.01 6.67 -7.27
CA VAL A 246 31.60 7.81 -6.56
C VAL A 246 33.12 7.76 -6.64
N GLU A 247 33.78 8.92 -6.54
CA GLU A 247 35.27 9.01 -6.57
C GLU A 247 35.88 8.56 -5.23
N SER A 248 35.19 8.70 -4.12
CA SER A 248 35.62 8.25 -2.81
C SER A 248 34.44 7.77 -1.98
N CYS A 249 34.70 6.83 -1.07
CA CYS A 249 33.72 6.26 -0.16
C CYS A 249 34.32 6.25 1.26
N GLU A 250 34.38 7.42 1.90
CA GLU A 250 35.02 7.60 3.21
C GLU A 250 34.00 7.51 4.35
N GLY A 251 34.40 6.90 5.43
CA GLY A 251 33.64 6.79 6.67
C GLY A 251 33.68 5.39 7.27
N PRO A 252 33.56 5.26 8.61
CA PRO A 252 33.64 3.96 9.31
C PRO A 252 32.47 3.03 8.94
N ASP A 253 31.32 3.59 8.55
CA ASP A 253 30.10 2.87 8.25
C ASP A 253 29.82 2.77 6.75
N ARG A 254 30.84 2.93 5.90
CA ARG A 254 30.74 2.88 4.46
C ARG A 254 31.50 1.71 3.88
N PHE A 255 31.00 1.19 2.75
CA PHE A 255 31.63 0.17 1.94
C PHE A 255 31.69 0.59 0.47
N TRP A 256 32.85 0.42 -0.16
CA TRP A 256 33.06 0.75 -1.55
C TRP A 256 32.95 -0.50 -2.42
N CYS A 257 31.96 -0.55 -3.26
CA CYS A 257 31.71 -1.63 -4.21
C CYS A 257 32.86 -1.76 -5.21
N LEU A 258 33.30 -2.99 -5.47
CA LEU A 258 34.56 -3.24 -6.19
C LEU A 258 34.48 -2.84 -7.68
N HIS A 259 33.39 -3.17 -8.36
CA HIS A 259 33.25 -2.96 -9.81
C HIS A 259 32.40 -1.73 -10.14
N THR A 260 31.26 -1.59 -9.50
CA THR A 260 30.35 -0.45 -9.71
C THR A 260 30.89 0.86 -9.17
N LYS A 261 31.87 0.82 -8.24
CA LYS A 261 32.39 1.99 -7.54
C LYS A 261 31.33 2.77 -6.77
N ALA A 262 30.20 2.16 -6.50
CA ALA A 262 29.17 2.72 -5.65
C ALA A 262 29.60 2.71 -4.18
N CYS A 263 29.00 3.58 -3.38
CA CYS A 263 29.24 3.66 -1.95
C CYS A 263 27.95 3.32 -1.21
N ILE A 264 27.97 2.23 -0.46
CA ILE A 264 26.81 1.73 0.32
C ILE A 264 27.12 1.78 1.82
N GLU A 265 26.12 1.51 2.65
CA GLU A 265 26.30 1.41 4.10
C GLU A 265 26.80 0.01 4.50
N LYS A 266 27.68 -0.07 5.50
CA LYS A 266 28.14 -1.38 6.03
C LYS A 266 27.00 -2.29 6.50
N LEU A 267 25.86 -1.72 6.90
CA LEU A 267 24.67 -2.49 7.25
C LEU A 267 24.07 -3.26 6.06
N GLN A 268 24.49 -2.93 4.85
CA GLN A 268 24.07 -3.59 3.62
C GLN A 268 25.05 -4.72 3.19
N LEU A 269 26.14 -4.93 3.91
CA LEU A 269 27.04 -6.05 3.66
C LEU A 269 26.45 -7.35 4.21
N CYS A 270 26.50 -8.40 3.41
CA CYS A 270 26.11 -9.75 3.86
C CYS A 270 24.66 -9.82 4.35
N ASP A 271 23.73 -9.20 3.69
CA ASP A 271 22.31 -9.22 4.06
C ASP A 271 21.41 -9.93 3.03
N LEU A 272 22.06 -10.66 2.11
CA LEU A 272 21.43 -11.44 1.04
C LEU A 272 20.76 -10.59 -0.04
N VAL A 273 21.11 -9.31 -0.14
CA VAL A 273 20.63 -8.39 -1.19
C VAL A 273 21.83 -7.71 -1.86
N ASP A 274 21.93 -7.81 -3.17
CA ASP A 274 22.96 -7.14 -3.96
C ASP A 274 22.70 -5.62 -4.05
N ASP A 275 23.10 -4.89 -3.02
CA ASP A 275 22.97 -3.43 -2.96
C ASP A 275 24.01 -2.72 -3.84
N CYS A 276 25.18 -3.33 -4.05
CA CYS A 276 26.22 -2.84 -4.95
C CYS A 276 25.84 -2.93 -6.43
N GLY A 277 25.01 -3.90 -6.81
CA GLY A 277 24.69 -4.22 -8.20
C GLY A 277 25.79 -5.03 -8.92
N ASP A 278 26.83 -5.44 -8.21
CA ASP A 278 27.94 -6.27 -8.71
C ASP A 278 28.26 -7.44 -7.77
N HIS A 279 27.41 -7.69 -6.79
CA HIS A 279 27.52 -8.74 -5.75
C HIS A 279 28.75 -8.67 -4.83
N THR A 280 29.51 -7.57 -4.85
CA THR A 280 30.71 -7.47 -3.99
C THR A 280 30.38 -7.31 -2.52
N ASP A 281 29.23 -6.79 -2.18
CA ASP A 281 28.69 -6.72 -0.82
C ASP A 281 28.30 -8.08 -0.23
N GLU A 282 28.04 -9.06 -1.07
CA GLU A 282 27.65 -10.42 -0.69
C GLU A 282 28.77 -11.47 -0.94
N ALA A 283 29.97 -11.05 -1.32
CA ALA A 283 31.03 -11.96 -1.75
C ALA A 283 31.79 -12.64 -0.60
N ASP A 284 32.11 -11.92 0.47
CA ASP A 284 32.95 -12.40 1.59
C ASP A 284 32.13 -12.61 2.86
N CYS A 285 30.99 -13.30 2.75
CA CYS A 285 30.07 -13.54 3.83
C CYS A 285 30.27 -14.92 4.49
N VAL A 286 29.89 -15.05 5.75
CA VAL A 286 29.92 -16.30 6.48
C VAL A 286 28.59 -17.04 6.26
N PRO A 287 28.58 -18.15 5.48
CA PRO A 287 27.33 -18.81 5.09
C PRO A 287 26.51 -19.33 6.26
N GLU A 288 27.16 -19.72 7.36
CA GLU A 288 26.52 -20.26 8.55
C GLU A 288 25.69 -19.20 9.31
N LEU A 289 25.97 -17.91 9.06
CA LEU A 289 25.27 -16.78 9.66
C LEU A 289 24.15 -16.22 8.77
N GLN A 290 23.98 -16.75 7.56
CA GLN A 290 22.97 -16.33 6.60
C GLN A 290 21.93 -17.42 6.39
N CYS A 291 20.68 -17.03 6.14
CA CYS A 291 19.61 -17.94 5.75
C CYS A 291 18.62 -17.24 4.83
N ASN A 292 18.57 -17.67 3.59
CA ASN A 292 17.60 -17.22 2.59
C ASN A 292 16.40 -18.16 2.44
N PHE A 293 16.36 -19.22 3.23
CA PHE A 293 15.32 -20.25 3.22
C PHE A 293 15.16 -21.06 1.93
N GLU A 294 16.03 -20.89 0.94
CA GLU A 294 15.93 -21.62 -0.34
C GLU A 294 16.13 -23.13 -0.17
N ASN A 295 16.94 -23.55 0.80
CA ASN A 295 17.25 -24.96 1.06
C ASN A 295 16.74 -25.45 2.42
N GLY A 296 15.68 -24.86 2.96
CA GLY A 296 15.12 -25.22 4.26
C GLY A 296 15.20 -24.08 5.27
N ILE A 297 15.21 -24.39 6.56
CA ILE A 297 15.30 -23.40 7.65
C ILE A 297 16.74 -23.18 8.14
N CYS A 298 17.73 -23.66 7.38
CA CYS A 298 19.16 -23.59 7.71
C CYS A 298 19.46 -24.20 9.10
N ASN A 299 20.12 -23.44 9.99
CA ASN A 299 20.41 -23.86 11.36
C ASN A 299 19.40 -23.29 12.39
N TRP A 300 18.25 -22.78 11.92
CA TRP A 300 17.19 -22.33 12.80
C TRP A 300 16.33 -23.51 13.27
N GLU A 301 15.68 -23.37 14.41
CA GLU A 301 14.86 -24.40 15.03
C GLU A 301 13.47 -23.84 15.36
N GLN A 302 12.42 -24.64 15.21
CA GLN A 302 11.09 -24.31 15.72
C GLN A 302 11.10 -24.43 17.25
N ASP A 303 10.45 -23.53 17.96
CA ASP A 303 10.28 -23.65 19.41
C ASP A 303 9.23 -24.74 19.70
N THR A 304 9.50 -25.62 20.61
CA THR A 304 8.57 -26.69 21.02
C THR A 304 7.63 -26.28 22.15
N GLU A 305 7.80 -25.08 22.67
CA GLU A 305 7.00 -24.52 23.79
C GLU A 305 6.02 -23.43 23.34
N ASP A 306 5.78 -23.33 22.04
CA ASP A 306 4.81 -22.43 21.45
C ASP A 306 3.53 -23.15 20.96
N ASP A 307 2.67 -22.47 20.20
CA ASP A 307 1.36 -23.01 19.84
C ASP A 307 1.33 -23.61 18.44
N PHE A 308 2.23 -23.19 17.54
CA PHE A 308 2.34 -23.67 16.16
C PHE A 308 3.66 -23.23 15.51
N ASP A 309 3.98 -23.78 14.33
CA ASP A 309 5.27 -23.61 13.66
C ASP A 309 5.22 -22.56 12.54
N TRP A 310 6.36 -21.94 12.26
CA TRP A 310 6.61 -21.23 11.02
C TRP A 310 6.64 -22.19 9.83
N THR A 311 5.92 -21.86 8.80
CA THR A 311 5.83 -22.68 7.58
C THR A 311 6.70 -22.09 6.48
N ARG A 312 7.51 -22.95 5.85
CA ARG A 312 8.25 -22.57 4.63
C ARG A 312 7.33 -22.59 3.42
N ASN A 313 7.29 -21.50 2.68
CA ASN A 313 6.40 -21.32 1.53
C ASN A 313 7.16 -20.78 0.32
N GLN A 314 6.55 -20.94 -0.84
CA GLN A 314 6.99 -20.46 -2.14
C GLN A 314 5.82 -19.77 -2.83
N GLY A 315 6.04 -18.60 -3.44
CA GLY A 315 4.97 -17.84 -4.08
C GLY A 315 3.99 -17.19 -3.09
N SER A 316 2.76 -16.96 -3.50
CA SER A 316 1.75 -16.32 -2.64
C SER A 316 1.24 -17.26 -1.54
N THR A 317 0.85 -16.68 -0.40
CA THR A 317 0.12 -17.42 0.65
C THR A 317 -1.28 -17.82 0.17
N SER A 318 -1.87 -18.82 0.83
CA SER A 318 -3.18 -19.37 0.44
C SER A 318 -4.34 -18.40 0.64
N THR A 319 -4.24 -17.50 1.62
CA THR A 319 -5.27 -16.50 1.90
C THR A 319 -5.08 -15.26 1.04
N LEU A 320 -6.14 -14.82 0.39
CA LEU A 320 -6.12 -13.65 -0.48
C LEU A 320 -5.95 -12.34 0.32
N ASN A 321 -5.29 -11.36 -0.28
CA ASN A 321 -5.06 -10.03 0.27
C ASN A 321 -4.29 -10.03 1.61
N THR A 322 -3.42 -10.99 1.79
CA THR A 322 -2.50 -11.08 2.92
C THR A 322 -1.22 -11.81 2.51
N GLY A 323 -0.15 -11.60 3.25
CA GLY A 323 1.15 -12.21 3.00
C GLY A 323 1.84 -11.75 1.72
N PRO A 324 3.08 -12.19 1.49
CA PRO A 324 3.85 -11.85 0.30
C PRO A 324 3.40 -12.67 -0.92
N MET A 325 3.57 -12.10 -2.12
CA MET A 325 3.39 -12.79 -3.40
C MET A 325 4.69 -13.32 -3.98
N LYS A 326 5.81 -12.89 -3.42
CA LYS A 326 7.17 -13.26 -3.80
C LYS A 326 8.09 -13.23 -2.59
N ASP A 327 9.21 -13.94 -2.67
CA ASP A 327 10.28 -13.85 -1.67
C ASP A 327 11.02 -12.48 -1.74
N ASN A 328 11.91 -12.23 -0.79
CA ASN A 328 12.75 -11.03 -0.80
C ASN A 328 14.04 -11.22 -1.58
N THR A 329 14.67 -12.39 -1.48
CA THR A 329 16.04 -12.64 -1.98
C THR A 329 16.08 -12.72 -3.51
N LEU A 330 15.23 -13.56 -4.11
CA LEU A 330 15.15 -13.74 -5.56
C LEU A 330 14.19 -12.74 -6.23
N GLY A 331 13.31 -12.13 -5.44
CA GLY A 331 12.29 -11.20 -5.94
C GLY A 331 11.22 -11.86 -6.81
N THR A 332 11.02 -13.17 -6.72
CA THR A 332 10.15 -13.96 -7.58
C THR A 332 9.23 -14.89 -6.79
N ALA A 333 8.23 -15.46 -7.46
CA ALA A 333 7.37 -16.48 -6.87
C ALA A 333 8.08 -17.85 -6.70
N LYS A 334 9.32 -18.00 -7.17
CA LYS A 334 10.09 -19.25 -7.04
C LYS A 334 10.95 -19.27 -5.78
N GLY A 335 11.25 -18.12 -5.20
CA GLY A 335 11.98 -18.01 -3.97
C GLY A 335 11.15 -18.44 -2.76
N HIS A 336 11.82 -18.74 -1.68
CA HIS A 336 11.22 -19.27 -0.45
C HIS A 336 11.35 -18.29 0.71
N TYR A 337 10.38 -18.35 1.59
CA TYR A 337 10.34 -17.58 2.83
C TYR A 337 9.59 -18.36 3.91
N LEU A 338 9.72 -17.92 5.15
CA LEU A 338 8.91 -18.45 6.25
C LEU A 338 7.71 -17.53 6.51
N TYR A 339 6.55 -18.10 6.80
CA TYR A 339 5.37 -17.35 7.19
C TYR A 339 4.56 -18.07 8.27
N ILE A 340 3.72 -17.32 8.95
CA ILE A 340 2.65 -17.85 9.80
C ILE A 340 1.30 -17.44 9.23
N GLU A 341 0.32 -18.30 9.41
CA GLU A 341 -1.07 -18.07 8.96
C GLU A 341 -1.97 -17.95 10.20
N SER A 342 -2.77 -16.90 10.27
CA SER A 342 -3.67 -16.65 11.39
C SER A 342 -5.07 -17.26 11.22
N SER A 343 -5.31 -17.98 10.13
CA SER A 343 -6.56 -18.70 9.87
C SER A 343 -6.75 -19.89 10.81
N GLU A 344 -7.97 -20.37 10.96
CA GLU A 344 -8.25 -21.60 11.73
C GLU A 344 -7.29 -22.75 11.32
N PRO A 345 -6.77 -23.49 12.29
CA PRO A 345 -7.19 -23.62 13.69
C PRO A 345 -6.56 -22.61 14.67
N GLN A 346 -5.82 -21.62 14.20
CA GLN A 346 -5.18 -20.65 15.08
C GLN A 346 -6.20 -19.72 15.72
N VAL A 347 -5.95 -19.36 17.00
CA VAL A 347 -6.78 -18.42 17.75
C VAL A 347 -5.96 -17.24 18.25
N PHE A 348 -6.64 -16.20 18.69
CA PHE A 348 -6.00 -15.00 19.24
C PHE A 348 -5.04 -15.35 20.39
N GLN A 349 -3.84 -14.78 20.35
CA GLN A 349 -2.69 -15.00 21.24
C GLN A 349 -1.87 -16.28 21.00
N HIS A 350 -2.22 -17.15 20.05
CA HIS A 350 -1.31 -18.21 19.63
C HIS A 350 0.00 -17.62 19.10
N ARG A 351 1.10 -18.29 19.35
CA ARG A 351 2.45 -17.86 19.03
C ARG A 351 3.17 -18.93 18.21
N ALA A 352 3.95 -18.48 17.25
CA ALA A 352 4.95 -19.29 16.58
C ALA A 352 6.33 -18.65 16.78
N ALA A 353 7.29 -19.39 17.26
CA ALA A 353 8.63 -18.89 17.52
C ALA A 353 9.69 -19.69 16.76
N LEU A 354 10.63 -18.97 16.15
CA LEU A 354 11.78 -19.53 15.47
C LEU A 354 13.03 -19.14 16.24
N LEU A 355 13.88 -20.12 16.55
CA LEU A 355 15.08 -19.96 17.36
C LEU A 355 16.33 -19.99 16.48
N SER A 356 17.20 -18.99 16.62
CA SER A 356 18.51 -19.01 15.97
C SER A 356 19.40 -20.12 16.54
N PRO A 357 20.49 -20.51 15.87
CA PRO A 357 21.59 -21.23 16.51
C PRO A 357 22.07 -20.49 17.76
N VAL A 358 22.74 -21.21 18.66
CA VAL A 358 23.38 -20.57 19.81
C VAL A 358 24.54 -19.73 19.33
N LEU A 359 24.50 -18.45 19.62
CA LEU A 359 25.53 -17.47 19.34
C LEU A 359 26.42 -17.27 20.59
N ASN A 360 27.71 -17.04 20.40
CA ASN A 360 28.63 -16.76 21.49
C ASN A 360 28.35 -15.37 22.11
N ALA A 361 28.89 -15.15 23.31
CA ALA A 361 28.92 -13.81 23.88
C ALA A 361 29.58 -12.82 22.93
N THR A 362 29.04 -11.61 22.86
CA THR A 362 29.57 -10.55 21.99
C THR A 362 30.76 -9.87 22.65
N ASP A 363 31.61 -9.28 21.83
CA ASP A 363 32.61 -8.31 22.25
C ASP A 363 31.97 -6.95 22.63
N ALA A 364 32.80 -5.93 22.80
CA ALA A 364 32.33 -4.57 23.15
C ALA A 364 31.52 -3.91 22.04
N GLU A 365 31.71 -4.30 20.77
CA GLU A 365 31.01 -3.74 19.62
C GLU A 365 29.62 -4.38 19.44
N GLY A 366 29.40 -5.56 20.02
CA GLY A 366 28.17 -6.30 19.85
C GLY A 366 28.10 -7.05 18.53
N CYS A 367 26.91 -7.49 18.15
CA CYS A 367 26.63 -8.00 16.82
C CYS A 367 25.33 -7.40 16.27
N THR A 368 25.19 -7.40 14.96
CA THR A 368 23.97 -6.90 14.30
C THR A 368 23.17 -8.05 13.75
N PHE A 369 21.94 -8.19 14.20
CA PHE A 369 20.95 -9.08 13.64
C PHE A 369 20.15 -8.35 12.58
N ARG A 370 20.11 -8.89 11.37
CA ARG A 370 19.40 -8.31 10.22
C ARG A 370 18.40 -9.31 9.69
N PHE A 371 17.24 -8.82 9.27
CA PHE A 371 16.21 -9.64 8.65
C PHE A 371 15.25 -8.77 7.83
N PHE A 372 14.60 -9.40 6.88
CA PHE A 372 13.48 -8.81 6.16
C PHE A 372 12.18 -9.40 6.72
N TYR A 373 11.18 -8.56 6.89
CA TYR A 373 9.86 -8.97 7.32
C TYR A 373 8.78 -8.40 6.42
N HIS A 374 7.66 -9.12 6.33
CA HIS A 374 6.47 -8.75 5.60
C HIS A 374 5.26 -8.89 6.52
N MET A 375 4.52 -7.81 6.73
CA MET A 375 3.35 -7.77 7.60
C MET A 375 2.22 -7.07 6.86
N PHE A 376 1.44 -7.83 6.10
CA PHE A 376 0.35 -7.31 5.28
C PHE A 376 -0.92 -8.12 5.48
N GLY A 377 -2.04 -7.41 5.76
CA GLY A 377 -3.37 -7.99 5.92
C GLY A 377 -4.12 -7.47 7.14
N LYS A 378 -5.43 -7.67 7.15
CA LYS A 378 -6.33 -7.13 8.18
C LYS A 378 -6.10 -7.70 9.59
N HIS A 379 -5.59 -8.92 9.69
CA HIS A 379 -5.48 -9.64 10.96
C HIS A 379 -4.03 -9.79 11.42
N ILE A 380 -3.14 -8.94 10.94
CA ILE A 380 -1.78 -8.87 11.44
C ILE A 380 -1.80 -8.33 12.87
N TYR A 381 -1.24 -9.10 13.80
CA TYR A 381 -1.15 -8.67 15.19
C TYR A 381 0.25 -8.17 15.54
N ARG A 382 1.22 -9.06 15.77
CA ARG A 382 2.54 -8.66 16.28
C ARG A 382 3.65 -9.56 15.76
N LEU A 383 4.74 -8.93 15.30
CA LEU A 383 6.06 -9.56 15.15
C LEU A 383 6.98 -9.03 16.25
N ALA A 384 7.76 -9.90 16.89
CA ALA A 384 8.66 -9.52 17.95
C ALA A 384 9.97 -10.32 17.92
N VAL A 385 11.06 -9.69 18.32
CA VAL A 385 12.39 -10.29 18.44
C VAL A 385 12.82 -10.27 19.90
N TYR A 386 13.27 -11.42 20.39
CA TYR A 386 13.72 -11.60 21.74
C TYR A 386 15.17 -12.11 21.76
N GLN A 387 15.92 -11.72 22.76
CA GLN A 387 17.23 -12.31 23.10
C GLN A 387 17.03 -13.30 24.24
N ARG A 388 17.34 -14.57 24.01
CA ARG A 388 17.19 -15.66 24.98
C ARG A 388 18.57 -16.14 25.44
N THR A 389 18.83 -16.06 26.72
CA THR A 389 20.01 -16.66 27.36
C THR A 389 19.60 -17.92 28.13
N TRP A 390 20.54 -18.80 28.43
CA TRP A 390 20.30 -20.16 28.95
C TRP A 390 19.29 -20.29 30.09
N ASN A 391 19.10 -19.28 30.92
CA ASN A 391 18.25 -19.34 32.12
C ASN A 391 16.94 -18.58 31.97
N ASN A 392 16.57 -18.12 30.75
CA ASN A 392 15.40 -17.31 30.56
C ASN A 392 14.47 -17.91 29.49
N THR A 393 13.39 -18.53 29.93
CA THR A 393 12.44 -19.22 29.05
C THR A 393 11.78 -18.31 28.04
N ARG A 394 11.60 -17.03 28.35
CA ARG A 394 10.93 -16.06 27.45
C ARG A 394 11.88 -15.11 26.73
N GLY A 395 13.05 -14.87 27.30
CA GLY A 395 14.00 -13.91 26.75
C GLY A 395 13.67 -12.44 27.04
N GLN A 396 14.63 -11.58 26.71
CA GLN A 396 14.48 -10.13 26.75
C GLN A 396 13.92 -9.64 25.41
N LEU A 397 12.87 -8.86 25.45
CA LEU A 397 12.33 -8.22 24.26
C LEU A 397 13.34 -7.18 23.72
N LEU A 398 13.75 -7.34 22.47
CA LEU A 398 14.62 -6.40 21.76
C LEU A 398 13.83 -5.44 20.90
N TRP A 399 12.82 -5.95 20.21
CA TRP A 399 12.00 -5.17 19.28
C TRP A 399 10.64 -5.84 19.05
N HIS A 400 9.65 -5.04 18.73
CA HIS A 400 8.36 -5.52 18.24
C HIS A 400 7.68 -4.50 17.33
N LEU A 401 6.74 -4.99 16.52
CA LEU A 401 5.91 -4.18 15.65
C LEU A 401 4.50 -4.77 15.58
N PHE A 402 3.50 -3.91 15.48
CA PHE A 402 2.09 -4.28 15.42
C PHE A 402 1.44 -3.83 14.12
N GLY A 403 0.46 -4.62 13.68
CA GLY A 403 -0.46 -4.26 12.59
C GLY A 403 0.13 -4.34 11.20
N ASP A 404 -0.70 -3.99 10.25
CA ASP A 404 -0.38 -3.98 8.83
C ASP A 404 0.69 -2.94 8.50
N GLN A 405 1.74 -3.35 7.79
CA GLN A 405 2.84 -2.50 7.34
C GLN A 405 2.85 -2.31 5.81
N GLY A 406 1.79 -2.76 5.15
CA GLY A 406 1.65 -2.76 3.70
C GLY A 406 2.29 -3.97 3.02
N ASN A 407 1.94 -4.17 1.76
CA ASN A 407 2.39 -5.30 0.95
C ASN A 407 3.83 -5.07 0.43
N ARG A 408 4.78 -5.19 1.33
CA ARG A 408 6.22 -5.01 1.01
C ARG A 408 7.11 -5.71 2.02
N TRP A 409 8.28 -6.14 1.57
CA TRP A 409 9.38 -6.57 2.41
C TRP A 409 10.11 -5.36 2.99
N ILE A 410 10.34 -5.38 4.28
CA ILE A 410 10.95 -4.27 5.02
C ILE A 410 12.21 -4.79 5.72
N ARG A 411 13.35 -4.14 5.45
CA ARG A 411 14.63 -4.43 6.11
C ARG A 411 14.59 -3.92 7.56
N LYS A 412 15.05 -4.77 8.48
CA LYS A 412 15.25 -4.42 9.88
C LYS A 412 16.62 -4.88 10.36
N HIS A 413 17.27 -4.05 11.14
CA HIS A 413 18.49 -4.40 11.86
C HIS A 413 18.34 -4.10 13.35
N LEU A 414 18.98 -4.91 14.21
CA LEU A 414 18.98 -4.77 15.65
C LEU A 414 20.41 -5.03 16.15
N ASN A 415 20.93 -4.10 16.95
CA ASN A 415 22.21 -4.30 17.62
C ASN A 415 21.98 -5.11 18.89
N ILE A 416 22.71 -6.21 19.01
CA ILE A 416 22.61 -7.15 20.12
C ILE A 416 23.94 -7.19 20.87
N SER A 417 23.87 -7.09 22.18
CA SER A 417 25.03 -7.23 23.07
C SER A 417 24.70 -8.26 24.13
N SER A 418 25.59 -9.21 24.34
CA SER A 418 25.41 -10.26 25.35
C SER A 418 26.74 -10.66 25.97
N ARG A 419 26.78 -10.72 27.29
CA ARG A 419 27.93 -11.24 28.04
C ARG A 419 27.94 -12.77 28.15
N ARG A 420 26.93 -13.44 27.64
CA ARG A 420 26.74 -14.89 27.68
C ARG A 420 26.30 -15.40 26.33
N PRO A 421 26.51 -16.67 26.01
CA PRO A 421 25.89 -17.28 24.84
C PRO A 421 24.39 -17.06 24.85
N PHE A 422 23.80 -16.81 23.66
CA PHE A 422 22.41 -16.47 23.52
C PHE A 422 21.83 -16.98 22.19
N ARG A 423 20.50 -16.95 22.07
CA ARG A 423 19.73 -17.14 20.84
C ARG A 423 18.86 -15.90 20.60
N VAL A 424 18.48 -15.71 19.36
CA VAL A 424 17.46 -14.75 18.94
C VAL A 424 16.21 -15.50 18.56
#